data_826cf12637e2f8bb84fe28d53d1a413d
#
_entry.id   826cf12637e2f8bb84fe28d53d1a413d
#
_cell.length_a   1.000
_cell.length_b   1.000
_cell.length_c   1.000
_cell.angle_alpha   90.00
_cell.angle_beta   90.00
_cell.angle_gamma   90.00
#
_symmetry.space_group_name_H-M   'P 1'
#
loop_
_entity.id
_entity.type
_entity.pdbx_description
1 polymer ?
#
loop_
_entity_poly.entity_id
_entity_poly.type
_entity_poly.pdbx_seq_one_letter_code
_entity_poly.pdbx_strand_id
1 'polypeptide(L)'
;GFYGIRERARYMRTKRERRSYPLTPSERAYFDSIEIEYSAILRLIHRLRELAEISESDKAPTISSCLARLEVGAPTTLYERLMLIYLYFMLSESVDSYQVRSLGSGLDHDLAEPFANDLSSGRFNENQLDDFIGYFLMQFSAIGNYWGQPLYLGGTNLDGSCRMNDMTLRILDIYDNLGIYNPKIQIKYSPNTPDKYLEKPLDMIRRGHSSFVFVCDDNIIDSFRARGVSFERAHDYDVKGCYEFALRAGEFSTAPIYINLLAPILRALDDCSDGDSFETL
;
A
#
# COMPACT_ATOMS: atom_id res chain seq x y z
N GLY A 1 -4.48 10.27 8.28
CA GLY A 1 -3.09 10.74 8.32
C GLY A 1 -2.50 10.60 9.72
N PHE A 2 -1.23 10.96 9.90
CA PHE A 2 -0.47 10.80 11.14
C PHE A 2 -1.12 11.51 12.34
N TYR A 3 -1.61 12.73 12.14
CA TYR A 3 -2.37 13.45 13.17
C TYR A 3 -3.56 12.64 13.68
N GLY A 4 -4.38 12.10 12.77
CA GLY A 4 -5.57 11.33 13.13
C GLY A 4 -5.26 10.04 13.90
N ILE A 5 -4.12 9.38 13.62
CA ILE A 5 -3.70 8.17 14.36
C ILE A 5 -3.37 8.56 15.80
N ARG A 6 -2.60 9.63 16.02
CA ARG A 6 -2.27 10.11 17.36
C ARG A 6 -3.52 10.49 18.14
N GLU A 7 -4.42 11.28 17.56
CA GLU A 7 -5.65 11.71 18.23
C GLU A 7 -6.58 10.53 18.55
N ARG A 8 -6.66 9.54 17.65
CA ARG A 8 -7.39 8.30 17.91
C ARG A 8 -6.80 7.51 19.07
N ALA A 9 -5.48 7.41 19.15
CA ALA A 9 -4.80 6.74 20.27
C ALA A 9 -5.08 7.45 21.60
N ARG A 10 -5.01 8.78 21.63
CA ARG A 10 -5.38 9.61 22.80
C ARG A 10 -6.83 9.38 23.25
N TYR A 11 -7.74 9.41 22.28
CA TYR A 11 -9.15 9.12 22.55
C TYR A 11 -9.36 7.71 23.10
N MET A 12 -8.74 6.70 22.51
CA MET A 12 -8.85 5.32 22.95
C MET A 12 -8.23 5.10 24.33
N ARG A 13 -7.09 5.73 24.62
CA ARG A 13 -6.47 5.76 25.96
C ARG A 13 -7.44 6.32 27.00
N THR A 14 -7.97 7.52 26.77
CA THR A 14 -8.94 8.16 27.66
C THR A 14 -10.19 7.30 27.87
N LYS A 15 -10.71 6.71 26.78
CA LYS A 15 -11.86 5.81 26.86
C LYS A 15 -11.56 4.55 27.69
N ARG A 16 -10.34 4.03 27.58
CA ARG A 16 -9.90 2.84 28.33
C ARG A 16 -9.69 3.16 29.81
N GLU A 17 -9.11 4.32 30.14
CA GLU A 17 -8.88 4.79 31.50
C GLU A 17 -10.18 5.06 32.26
N ARG A 18 -11.27 5.41 31.58
CA ARG A 18 -12.60 5.61 32.19
C ARG A 18 -13.32 4.30 32.58
N ARG A 19 -12.78 3.13 32.18
CA ARG A 19 -13.31 1.84 32.60
C ARG A 19 -12.85 1.52 34.03
N SER A 20 -13.54 0.58 34.67
CA SER A 20 -13.34 0.23 36.09
C SER A 20 -11.96 -0.32 36.46
N TYR A 21 -11.12 -0.59 35.46
CA TYR A 21 -9.78 -1.15 35.67
C TYR A 21 -8.72 -0.19 35.12
N PRO A 22 -7.62 0.07 35.86
CA PRO A 22 -6.51 0.89 35.37
C PRO A 22 -5.83 0.23 34.16
N LEU A 23 -5.10 1.03 33.38
CA LEU A 23 -4.26 0.52 32.31
C LEU A 23 -3.18 -0.41 32.88
N THR A 24 -3.01 -1.56 32.26
CA THR A 24 -1.85 -2.42 32.50
C THR A 24 -0.55 -1.71 32.08
N PRO A 25 0.61 -2.12 32.61
CA PRO A 25 1.90 -1.57 32.15
C PRO A 25 2.11 -1.69 30.63
N SER A 26 1.68 -2.80 30.02
CA SER A 26 1.76 -3.02 28.56
C SER A 26 0.84 -2.08 27.78
N GLU A 27 -0.42 -1.91 28.19
CA GLU A 27 -1.34 -0.95 27.56
C GLU A 27 -0.82 0.49 27.67
N ARG A 28 -0.25 0.86 28.81
CA ARG A 28 0.37 2.18 29.00
C ARG A 28 1.54 2.38 28.04
N ALA A 29 2.47 1.42 28.02
CA ALA A 29 3.63 1.47 27.13
C ALA A 29 3.23 1.57 25.66
N TYR A 30 2.18 0.85 25.25
CA TYR A 30 1.63 0.92 23.90
C TYR A 30 1.11 2.33 23.54
N PHE A 31 0.31 2.95 24.40
CA PHE A 31 -0.19 4.31 24.14
C PHE A 31 0.92 5.35 24.20
N ASP A 32 1.87 5.20 25.12
CA ASP A 32 3.03 6.10 25.25
C ASP A 32 3.93 6.03 24.00
N SER A 33 4.17 4.81 23.45
CA SER A 33 4.96 4.65 22.23
C SER A 33 4.30 5.31 21.02
N ILE A 34 2.99 5.14 20.83
CA ILE A 34 2.24 5.84 19.76
C ILE A 34 2.35 7.36 19.91
N GLU A 35 2.18 7.87 21.12
CA GLU A 35 2.28 9.33 21.37
C GLU A 35 3.67 9.86 21.03
N ILE A 36 4.73 9.17 21.44
CA ILE A 36 6.11 9.55 21.17
C ILE A 36 6.39 9.53 19.67
N GLU A 37 6.07 8.42 19.00
CA GLU A 37 6.33 8.22 17.58
C GLU A 37 5.60 9.24 16.72
N TYR A 38 4.28 9.32 16.84
CA TYR A 38 3.49 10.20 15.99
C TYR A 38 3.70 11.68 16.29
N SER A 39 4.07 12.05 17.52
CA SER A 39 4.51 13.41 17.83
C SER A 39 5.86 13.73 17.19
N ALA A 40 6.77 12.78 17.09
CA ALA A 40 8.04 12.96 16.37
C ALA A 40 7.82 13.13 14.86
N ILE A 41 6.94 12.31 14.27
CA ILE A 41 6.56 12.42 12.85
C ILE A 41 5.95 13.81 12.55
N LEU A 42 5.02 14.27 13.38
CA LEU A 42 4.41 15.59 13.18
C LEU A 42 5.42 16.74 13.35
N ARG A 43 6.40 16.60 14.24
CA ARG A 43 7.51 17.59 14.32
C ARG A 43 8.39 17.57 13.07
N LEU A 44 8.62 16.40 12.47
CA LEU A 44 9.34 16.32 11.20
C LEU A 44 8.56 17.01 10.08
N ILE A 45 7.25 16.77 9.96
CA ILE A 45 6.38 17.43 8.97
C ILE A 45 6.43 18.96 9.16
N HIS A 46 6.37 19.42 10.40
CA HIS A 46 6.51 20.84 10.73
C HIS A 46 7.83 21.44 10.23
N ARG A 47 8.95 20.78 10.50
CA ARG A 47 10.28 21.20 10.02
C ARG A 47 10.39 21.22 8.50
N LEU A 48 9.81 20.21 7.83
CA LEU A 48 9.75 20.20 6.37
C LEU A 48 8.92 21.35 5.82
N ARG A 49 7.85 21.73 6.50
CA ARG A 49 7.05 22.91 6.15
C ARG A 49 7.86 24.20 6.31
N GLU A 50 8.56 24.39 7.43
CA GLU A 50 9.44 25.54 7.63
C GLU A 50 10.52 25.63 6.55
N LEU A 51 11.12 24.51 6.14
CA LEU A 51 12.08 24.47 5.02
C LEU A 51 11.42 24.86 3.68
N ALA A 52 10.19 24.42 3.44
CA ALA A 52 9.46 24.82 2.24
C ALA A 52 9.16 26.34 2.25
N GLU A 53 8.78 26.92 3.40
CA GLU A 53 8.45 28.34 3.53
C GLU A 53 9.63 29.29 3.23
N ILE A 54 10.85 28.85 3.48
CA ILE A 54 12.07 29.62 3.16
C ILE A 54 12.67 29.30 1.80
N SER A 55 12.09 28.36 1.04
CA SER A 55 12.56 27.98 -0.28
C SER A 55 12.14 28.99 -1.33
N GLU A 56 13.06 29.33 -2.25
CA GLU A 56 12.81 30.20 -3.41
C GLU A 56 12.12 29.48 -4.57
N SER A 57 11.80 28.19 -4.42
CA SER A 57 11.12 27.40 -5.47
C SER A 57 9.70 27.93 -5.69
N ASP A 58 9.30 27.99 -6.96
CA ASP A 58 7.91 28.29 -7.36
C ASP A 58 6.89 27.27 -6.83
N LYS A 59 7.35 26.08 -6.46
CA LYS A 59 6.55 24.99 -5.85
C LYS A 59 6.42 25.11 -4.33
N ALA A 60 7.23 25.95 -3.69
CA ALA A 60 7.27 26.08 -2.24
C ALA A 60 5.90 26.36 -1.59
N PRO A 61 5.05 27.26 -2.13
CA PRO A 61 3.73 27.53 -1.54
C PRO A 61 2.81 26.27 -1.55
N THR A 62 2.85 25.48 -2.62
CA THR A 62 2.05 24.23 -2.73
C THR A 62 2.55 23.19 -1.74
N ILE A 63 3.86 23.01 -1.62
CA ILE A 63 4.49 22.09 -0.68
C ILE A 63 4.17 22.50 0.76
N SER A 64 4.38 23.75 1.11
CA SER A 64 4.10 24.28 2.46
C SER A 64 2.63 24.11 2.84
N SER A 65 1.70 24.46 1.94
CA SER A 65 0.26 24.27 2.17
C SER A 65 -0.11 22.79 2.38
N CYS A 66 0.46 21.91 1.60
CA CYS A 66 0.27 20.45 1.75
C CYS A 66 0.75 19.97 3.12
N LEU A 67 1.97 20.32 3.52
CA LEU A 67 2.55 19.92 4.79
C LEU A 67 1.78 20.50 5.97
N ALA A 68 1.33 21.78 5.89
CA ALA A 68 0.47 22.40 6.90
C ALA A 68 -0.84 21.60 7.09
N ARG A 69 -1.43 21.11 6.00
CA ARG A 69 -2.63 20.25 6.09
C ARG A 69 -2.34 18.92 6.76
N LEU A 70 -1.26 18.25 6.38
CA LEU A 70 -0.89 16.94 6.92
C LEU A 70 -0.46 17.00 8.40
N GLU A 71 0.03 18.15 8.86
CA GLU A 71 0.41 18.39 10.24
C GLU A 71 -0.81 18.36 11.19
N VAL A 72 -1.99 18.80 10.73
CA VAL A 72 -3.17 18.98 11.57
C VAL A 72 -4.38 18.12 11.18
N GLY A 73 -4.32 17.36 10.09
CA GLY A 73 -5.48 16.63 9.63
C GLY A 73 -5.23 15.56 8.60
N ALA A 74 -6.32 15.05 8.04
CA ALA A 74 -6.31 14.12 6.93
C ALA A 74 -6.09 14.86 5.60
N PRO A 75 -5.47 14.21 4.58
CA PRO A 75 -5.38 14.77 3.24
C PRO A 75 -6.77 15.00 2.64
N THR A 76 -6.92 16.07 1.89
CA THR A 76 -8.17 16.45 1.21
C THR A 76 -8.01 16.55 -0.30
N THR A 77 -6.77 16.69 -0.79
CA THR A 77 -6.44 16.79 -2.21
C THR A 77 -5.65 15.56 -2.68
N LEU A 78 -5.59 15.39 -4.01
CA LEU A 78 -4.77 14.36 -4.62
C LEU A 78 -3.30 14.50 -4.21
N TYR A 79 -2.75 15.71 -4.31
CA TYR A 79 -1.36 15.99 -3.95
C TYR A 79 -1.06 15.65 -2.48
N GLU A 80 -1.94 16.06 -1.57
CA GLU A 80 -1.81 15.73 -0.13
C GLU A 80 -1.90 14.23 0.13
N ARG A 81 -2.74 13.49 -0.62
CA ARG A 81 -2.86 12.03 -0.50
C ARG A 81 -1.57 11.35 -0.93
N LEU A 82 -1.03 11.70 -2.09
CA LEU A 82 0.23 11.15 -2.60
C LEU A 82 1.41 11.51 -1.68
N MET A 83 1.47 12.74 -1.18
CA MET A 83 2.49 13.18 -0.23
C MET A 83 2.43 12.39 1.09
N LEU A 84 1.22 12.11 1.61
CA LEU A 84 1.07 11.29 2.81
C LEU A 84 1.64 9.88 2.63
N ILE A 85 1.35 9.23 1.49
CA ILE A 85 1.87 7.90 1.17
C ILE A 85 3.39 7.94 1.05
N TYR A 86 3.93 8.95 0.36
CA TYR A 86 5.37 9.12 0.19
C TYR A 86 6.09 9.36 1.51
N LEU A 87 5.57 10.25 2.37
CA LEU A 87 6.13 10.49 3.71
C LEU A 87 6.12 9.23 4.57
N TYR A 88 5.03 8.47 4.56
CA TYR A 88 4.97 7.19 5.27
C TYR A 88 6.06 6.23 4.79
N PHE A 89 6.22 6.13 3.47
CA PHE A 89 7.26 5.30 2.88
C PHE A 89 8.66 5.74 3.32
N MET A 90 8.99 7.03 3.19
CA MET A 90 10.29 7.58 3.57
C MET A 90 10.62 7.35 5.04
N LEU A 91 9.64 7.55 5.93
CA LEU A 91 9.79 7.28 7.35
C LEU A 91 10.06 5.79 7.62
N SER A 92 9.31 4.92 6.95
CA SER A 92 9.48 3.47 7.09
C SER A 92 10.85 3.02 6.59
N GLU A 93 11.33 3.55 5.45
CA GLU A 93 12.67 3.27 4.93
C GLU A 93 13.79 3.76 5.86
N SER A 94 13.59 4.87 6.55
CA SER A 94 14.57 5.37 7.52
C SER A 94 14.75 4.47 8.75
N VAL A 95 13.74 3.67 9.07
CA VAL A 95 13.76 2.71 10.20
C VAL A 95 14.25 1.35 9.75
N ASP A 96 13.80 0.89 8.57
CA ASP A 96 14.13 -0.44 8.04
C ASP A 96 14.16 -0.41 6.50
N SER A 97 15.35 -0.25 5.95
CA SER A 97 15.59 -0.02 4.52
C SER A 97 15.47 -1.25 3.62
N TYR A 98 15.29 -2.44 4.19
CA TYR A 98 15.21 -3.70 3.41
C TYR A 98 13.80 -4.26 3.25
N GLN A 99 12.81 -3.61 3.83
CA GLN A 99 11.43 -4.10 3.78
C GLN A 99 10.73 -3.70 2.47
N VAL A 100 10.05 -4.65 1.86
CA VAL A 100 9.12 -4.37 0.75
C VAL A 100 7.82 -3.83 1.34
N ARG A 101 7.41 -2.65 0.93
CA ARG A 101 6.20 -1.98 1.42
C ARG A 101 5.25 -1.72 0.28
N SER A 102 3.98 -2.05 0.51
CA SER A 102 2.93 -1.71 -0.45
C SER A 102 2.54 -0.23 -0.32
N LEU A 103 2.39 0.43 -1.46
CA LEU A 103 2.04 1.84 -1.55
C LEU A 103 0.52 2.00 -1.62
N GLY A 104 -0.06 2.54 -0.58
CA GLY A 104 -1.52 2.73 -0.48
C GLY A 104 -2.29 1.43 -0.26
N SER A 105 -3.61 1.52 -0.32
CA SER A 105 -4.56 0.43 -0.04
C SER A 105 -5.55 0.25 -1.21
N GLY A 106 -5.04 0.06 -2.42
CA GLY A 106 -5.80 0.15 -3.67
C GLY A 106 -5.72 1.57 -4.20
N LEU A 107 -4.62 1.87 -4.90
CA LEU A 107 -4.27 3.24 -5.25
C LEU A 107 -5.32 3.91 -6.14
N ASP A 108 -5.89 3.18 -7.10
CA ASP A 108 -6.97 3.66 -7.97
C ASP A 108 -8.23 4.06 -7.19
N HIS A 109 -8.57 3.30 -6.17
CA HIS A 109 -9.71 3.62 -5.31
C HIS A 109 -9.40 4.81 -4.39
N ASP A 110 -8.20 4.85 -3.81
CA ASP A 110 -7.79 5.91 -2.90
C ASP A 110 -7.65 7.28 -3.58
N LEU A 111 -7.33 7.32 -4.88
CA LEU A 111 -7.09 8.55 -5.64
C LEU A 111 -8.30 9.05 -6.43
N ALA A 112 -9.30 8.20 -6.71
CA ALA A 112 -10.43 8.56 -7.59
C ALA A 112 -11.24 9.78 -7.08
N GLU A 113 -11.63 9.76 -5.81
CA GLU A 113 -12.41 10.86 -5.21
C GLU A 113 -11.59 12.16 -5.09
N PRO A 114 -10.36 12.16 -4.53
CA PRO A 114 -9.54 13.38 -4.49
C PRO A 114 -9.26 13.97 -5.87
N PHE A 115 -8.99 13.14 -6.88
CA PHE A 115 -8.81 13.57 -8.26
C PHE A 115 -10.05 14.30 -8.81
N ALA A 116 -11.21 13.67 -8.69
CA ALA A 116 -12.47 14.25 -9.16
C ALA A 116 -12.81 15.58 -8.45
N ASN A 117 -12.58 15.65 -7.15
CA ASN A 117 -12.81 16.84 -6.35
C ASN A 117 -11.87 18.00 -6.73
N ASP A 118 -10.57 17.72 -6.92
CA ASP A 118 -9.61 18.74 -7.31
C ASP A 118 -9.88 19.27 -8.73
N LEU A 119 -10.25 18.39 -9.65
CA LEU A 119 -10.62 18.76 -11.02
C LEU A 119 -11.89 19.62 -11.04
N SER A 120 -12.95 19.17 -10.36
CA SER A 120 -14.25 19.87 -10.33
C SER A 120 -14.20 21.22 -9.63
N SER A 121 -13.33 21.37 -8.63
CA SER A 121 -13.12 22.64 -7.92
C SER A 121 -12.28 23.66 -8.71
N GLY A 122 -11.65 23.22 -9.81
CA GLY A 122 -10.73 24.04 -10.62
C GLY A 122 -9.41 24.36 -9.89
N ARG A 123 -9.09 23.67 -8.80
CA ARG A 123 -7.83 23.86 -8.05
C ARG A 123 -6.64 23.47 -8.89
N PHE A 124 -6.74 22.36 -9.62
CA PHE A 124 -5.76 21.86 -10.57
C PHE A 124 -6.47 21.47 -11.87
N ASN A 125 -5.75 21.61 -12.97
CA ASN A 125 -6.22 21.06 -14.24
C ASN A 125 -5.80 19.57 -14.36
N GLU A 126 -6.35 18.88 -15.34
CA GLU A 126 -6.14 17.44 -15.53
C GLU A 126 -4.67 17.07 -15.72
N ASN A 127 -3.92 17.84 -16.51
CA ASN A 127 -2.50 17.61 -16.73
C ASN A 127 -1.67 17.74 -15.45
N GLN A 128 -1.98 18.72 -14.59
CA GLN A 128 -1.32 18.88 -13.30
C GLN A 128 -1.58 17.70 -12.36
N LEU A 129 -2.80 17.16 -12.37
CA LEU A 129 -3.17 15.99 -11.58
C LEU A 129 -2.46 14.74 -12.09
N ASP A 130 -2.32 14.58 -13.40
CA ASP A 130 -1.56 13.50 -14.01
C ASP A 130 -0.06 13.62 -13.69
N ASP A 131 0.49 14.84 -13.73
CA ASP A 131 1.87 15.11 -13.34
C ASP A 131 2.12 14.71 -11.88
N PHE A 132 1.21 14.99 -10.95
CA PHE A 132 1.37 14.56 -9.56
C PHE A 132 1.46 13.04 -9.43
N ILE A 133 0.60 12.29 -10.14
CA ILE A 133 0.66 10.83 -10.17
C ILE A 133 1.97 10.37 -10.83
N GLY A 134 2.35 10.97 -11.94
CA GLY A 134 3.59 10.64 -12.65
C GLY A 134 4.83 10.86 -11.78
N TYR A 135 4.96 12.02 -11.15
CA TYR A 135 6.06 12.30 -10.23
C TYR A 135 6.10 11.35 -9.04
N PHE A 136 4.93 11.01 -8.48
CA PHE A 136 4.83 10.02 -7.41
C PHE A 136 5.39 8.67 -7.84
N LEU A 137 5.00 8.16 -9.01
CA LEU A 137 5.50 6.89 -9.55
C LEU A 137 7.01 6.95 -9.84
N MET A 138 7.50 8.07 -10.40
CA MET A 138 8.91 8.28 -10.69
C MET A 138 9.78 8.28 -9.43
N GLN A 139 9.29 8.81 -8.30
CA GLN A 139 10.01 8.79 -7.02
C GLN A 139 10.37 7.36 -6.61
N PHE A 140 9.44 6.43 -6.74
CA PHE A 140 9.67 5.02 -6.41
C PHE A 140 10.52 4.30 -7.46
N SER A 141 10.46 4.72 -8.72
CA SER A 141 11.34 4.21 -9.77
C SER A 141 12.80 4.62 -9.54
N ALA A 142 13.04 5.83 -9.03
CA ALA A 142 14.37 6.35 -8.73
C ALA A 142 15.03 5.71 -7.50
N ILE A 143 14.25 5.10 -6.60
CA ILE A 143 14.79 4.38 -5.45
C ILE A 143 15.34 3.05 -5.93
N GLY A 144 16.66 2.87 -5.83
CA GLY A 144 17.38 1.65 -6.26
C GLY A 144 17.12 0.43 -5.37
N ASN A 145 15.87 0.20 -4.94
CA ASN A 145 15.49 -0.95 -4.15
C ASN A 145 15.26 -2.16 -5.07
N TYR A 146 16.03 -3.21 -4.89
CA TYR A 146 15.94 -4.45 -5.68
C TYR A 146 14.55 -5.07 -5.70
N TRP A 147 13.83 -5.04 -4.59
CA TRP A 147 12.50 -5.66 -4.45
C TRP A 147 11.38 -4.82 -5.08
N GLY A 148 11.64 -3.54 -5.34
CA GLY A 148 10.62 -2.56 -5.71
C GLY A 148 9.68 -2.23 -4.55
N GLN A 149 8.75 -1.32 -4.81
CA GLN A 149 7.70 -0.94 -3.84
C GLN A 149 6.36 -1.15 -4.55
N PRO A 150 5.67 -2.29 -4.30
CA PRO A 150 4.46 -2.60 -5.04
C PRO A 150 3.31 -1.68 -4.65
N LEU A 151 2.41 -1.46 -5.60
CA LEU A 151 1.07 -0.93 -5.38
C LEU A 151 0.06 -1.91 -5.99
N TYR A 152 -1.15 -1.93 -5.47
CA TYR A 152 -2.20 -2.71 -6.12
C TYR A 152 -3.36 -1.84 -6.60
N LEU A 153 -4.01 -2.31 -7.66
CA LEU A 153 -5.18 -1.72 -8.30
C LEU A 153 -6.31 -2.76 -8.33
N GLY A 154 -7.53 -2.29 -8.28
CA GLY A 154 -8.71 -3.13 -8.42
C GLY A 154 -9.15 -3.84 -7.15
N GLY A 155 -9.73 -5.02 -7.33
CA GLY A 155 -10.37 -5.83 -6.31
C GLY A 155 -11.87 -5.95 -6.49
N THR A 156 -12.53 -6.59 -5.55
CA THR A 156 -13.96 -6.91 -5.59
C THR A 156 -14.68 -6.28 -4.41
N ASN A 157 -15.85 -5.68 -4.66
CA ASN A 157 -16.75 -5.22 -3.62
C ASN A 157 -17.50 -6.39 -2.96
N LEU A 158 -18.14 -6.13 -1.81
CA LEU A 158 -18.91 -7.15 -1.08
C LEU A 158 -20.09 -7.74 -1.90
N ASP A 159 -20.59 -7.01 -2.88
CA ASP A 159 -21.65 -7.45 -3.79
C ASP A 159 -21.11 -8.22 -5.02
N GLY A 160 -19.80 -8.44 -5.07
CA GLY A 160 -19.12 -9.12 -6.19
C GLY A 160 -18.83 -8.21 -7.38
N SER A 161 -19.16 -6.93 -7.34
CA SER A 161 -18.85 -5.99 -8.42
C SER A 161 -17.36 -5.61 -8.44
N CYS A 162 -16.86 -5.29 -9.61
CA CYS A 162 -15.48 -4.84 -9.82
C CYS A 162 -15.22 -3.48 -9.19
N ARG A 163 -14.10 -3.31 -8.48
CA ARG A 163 -13.67 -2.04 -7.88
C ARG A 163 -12.83 -1.17 -8.82
N MET A 164 -12.35 -1.72 -9.94
CA MET A 164 -11.62 -0.93 -10.93
C MET A 164 -12.49 0.20 -11.47
N ASN A 165 -11.87 1.34 -11.74
CA ASN A 165 -12.52 2.56 -12.18
C ASN A 165 -11.63 3.29 -13.20
N ASP A 166 -12.04 4.48 -13.64
CA ASP A 166 -11.28 5.25 -14.65
C ASP A 166 -9.88 5.64 -14.13
N MET A 167 -9.69 5.77 -12.82
CA MET A 167 -8.38 6.01 -12.24
C MET A 167 -7.44 4.80 -12.41
N THR A 168 -7.97 3.57 -12.46
CA THR A 168 -7.18 2.36 -12.77
C THR A 168 -6.51 2.50 -14.13
N LEU A 169 -7.28 2.86 -15.17
CA LEU A 169 -6.74 3.05 -16.52
C LEU A 169 -5.79 4.24 -16.59
N ARG A 170 -6.14 5.35 -15.93
CA ARG A 170 -5.29 6.55 -15.87
C ARG A 170 -3.91 6.26 -15.26
N ILE A 171 -3.86 5.56 -14.14
CA ILE A 171 -2.58 5.17 -13.51
C ILE A 171 -1.77 4.28 -14.46
N LEU A 172 -2.42 3.32 -15.12
CA LEU A 172 -1.76 2.43 -16.08
C LEU A 172 -1.25 3.19 -17.31
N ASP A 173 -2.01 4.17 -17.82
CA ASP A 173 -1.57 5.00 -18.95
C ASP A 173 -0.37 5.88 -18.57
N ILE A 174 -0.40 6.52 -17.41
CA ILE A 174 0.75 7.31 -16.91
C ILE A 174 1.98 6.41 -16.74
N TYR A 175 1.80 5.24 -16.12
CA TYR A 175 2.88 4.29 -15.90
C TYR A 175 3.52 3.79 -17.21
N ASP A 176 2.69 3.47 -18.20
CA ASP A 176 3.11 3.05 -19.54
C ASP A 176 3.91 4.17 -20.26
N ASN A 177 3.39 5.39 -20.23
CA ASN A 177 4.02 6.56 -20.84
C ASN A 177 5.39 6.90 -20.21
N LEU A 178 5.56 6.66 -18.92
CA LEU A 178 6.83 6.85 -18.23
C LEU A 178 7.87 5.79 -18.59
N GLY A 179 7.47 4.62 -19.09
CA GLY A 179 8.38 3.53 -19.43
C GLY A 179 9.17 2.99 -18.25
N ILE A 180 8.63 3.06 -17.04
CA ILE A 180 9.28 2.65 -15.80
C ILE A 180 8.90 1.22 -15.42
N TYR A 181 9.70 0.56 -14.57
CA TYR A 181 9.49 -0.82 -14.10
C TYR A 181 9.24 -0.92 -12.58
N ASN A 182 9.35 0.17 -11.88
CA ASN A 182 9.00 0.32 -10.47
C ASN A 182 8.13 1.58 -10.31
N PRO A 183 7.20 1.57 -9.36
CA PRO A 183 6.75 0.47 -8.48
C PRO A 183 6.14 -0.72 -9.28
N LYS A 184 6.20 -1.93 -8.71
CA LYS A 184 5.47 -3.08 -9.28
C LYS A 184 3.97 -2.91 -9.12
N ILE A 185 3.20 -3.29 -10.14
CA ILE A 185 1.75 -3.18 -10.14
C ILE A 185 1.12 -4.55 -9.95
N GLN A 186 0.32 -4.68 -8.90
CA GLN A 186 -0.47 -5.86 -8.60
C GLN A 186 -1.92 -5.60 -9.01
N ILE A 187 -2.45 -6.41 -9.91
CA ILE A 187 -3.81 -6.28 -10.42
C ILE A 187 -4.70 -7.30 -9.69
N LYS A 188 -5.56 -6.80 -8.81
CA LYS A 188 -6.58 -7.63 -8.15
C LYS A 188 -7.80 -7.75 -9.08
N TYR A 189 -8.05 -8.93 -9.59
CA TYR A 189 -9.12 -9.20 -10.53
C TYR A 189 -10.03 -10.34 -10.07
N SER A 190 -11.23 -10.41 -10.62
CA SER A 190 -12.19 -11.51 -10.47
C SER A 190 -12.80 -11.86 -11.84
N PRO A 191 -13.56 -12.95 -11.96
CA PRO A 191 -14.31 -13.26 -13.17
C PRO A 191 -15.30 -12.16 -13.62
N ASN A 192 -15.68 -11.28 -12.69
CA ASN A 192 -16.56 -10.14 -12.97
C ASN A 192 -15.80 -8.86 -13.38
N THR A 193 -14.48 -8.92 -13.51
CA THR A 193 -13.68 -7.78 -13.95
C THR A 193 -13.90 -7.54 -15.45
N PRO A 194 -14.40 -6.35 -15.87
CA PRO A 194 -14.57 -6.04 -17.29
C PRO A 194 -13.25 -6.09 -18.06
N ASP A 195 -13.27 -6.68 -19.26
CA ASP A 195 -12.09 -6.91 -20.11
C ASP A 195 -11.25 -5.65 -20.33
N LYS A 196 -11.87 -4.48 -20.47
CA LYS A 196 -11.18 -3.20 -20.68
C LYS A 196 -10.10 -2.90 -19.62
N TYR A 197 -10.27 -3.38 -18.39
CA TYR A 197 -9.29 -3.18 -17.32
C TYR A 197 -8.15 -4.20 -17.34
N LEU A 198 -8.34 -5.34 -17.99
CA LEU A 198 -7.31 -6.36 -18.16
C LEU A 198 -6.55 -6.20 -19.47
N GLU A 199 -7.19 -5.71 -20.52
CA GLU A 199 -6.58 -5.50 -21.84
C GLU A 199 -5.35 -4.60 -21.77
N LYS A 200 -5.42 -3.48 -21.03
CA LYS A 200 -4.31 -2.53 -20.92
C LYS A 200 -3.05 -3.16 -20.30
N PRO A 201 -3.06 -3.74 -19.09
CA PRO A 201 -1.86 -4.35 -18.51
C PRO A 201 -1.40 -5.57 -19.32
N LEU A 202 -2.28 -6.35 -19.95
CA LEU A 202 -1.91 -7.45 -20.82
C LEU A 202 -1.20 -6.97 -22.09
N ASP A 203 -1.66 -5.86 -22.69
CA ASP A 203 -0.96 -5.25 -23.83
C ASP A 203 0.42 -4.70 -23.43
N MET A 204 0.54 -4.09 -22.26
CA MET A 204 1.82 -3.66 -21.72
C MET A 204 2.79 -4.83 -21.55
N ILE A 205 2.33 -5.98 -21.01
CA ILE A 205 3.12 -7.20 -20.90
C ILE A 205 3.54 -7.72 -22.28
N ARG A 206 2.63 -7.73 -23.24
CA ARG A 206 2.92 -8.12 -24.63
C ARG A 206 4.03 -7.28 -25.27
N ARG A 207 4.13 -6.01 -24.86
CA ARG A 207 5.18 -5.07 -25.29
C ARG A 207 6.48 -5.15 -24.46
N GLY A 208 6.55 -6.07 -23.49
CA GLY A 208 7.76 -6.33 -22.70
C GLY A 208 7.76 -5.80 -21.28
N HIS A 209 6.68 -5.20 -20.78
CA HIS A 209 6.58 -4.84 -19.36
C HIS A 209 6.54 -6.09 -18.47
N SER A 210 7.46 -6.19 -17.51
CA SER A 210 7.58 -7.34 -16.60
C SER A 210 7.15 -7.02 -15.17
N SER A 211 6.54 -5.86 -14.92
CA SER A 211 6.29 -5.35 -13.57
C SER A 211 4.85 -5.58 -13.08
N PHE A 212 4.17 -6.56 -13.65
CA PHE A 212 2.80 -6.89 -13.30
C PHE A 212 2.68 -8.21 -12.55
N VAL A 213 1.80 -8.24 -11.55
CA VAL A 213 1.36 -9.46 -10.84
C VAL A 213 -0.17 -9.48 -10.83
N PHE A 214 -0.77 -10.57 -11.30
CA PHE A 214 -2.21 -10.74 -11.27
C PHE A 214 -2.62 -11.57 -10.06
N VAL A 215 -3.58 -11.04 -9.29
CA VAL A 215 -4.10 -11.64 -8.08
C VAL A 215 -5.58 -11.95 -8.29
N CYS A 216 -5.95 -13.23 -8.31
CA CYS A 216 -7.34 -13.65 -8.36
C CYS A 216 -7.99 -13.40 -6.99
N ASP A 217 -8.83 -12.39 -6.92
CA ASP A 217 -9.42 -11.89 -5.68
C ASP A 217 -10.30 -12.96 -5.01
N ASP A 218 -11.12 -13.65 -5.79
CA ASP A 218 -12.01 -14.71 -5.30
C ASP A 218 -11.22 -15.82 -4.58
N ASN A 219 -10.11 -16.27 -5.17
CA ASN A 219 -9.28 -17.34 -4.59
C ASN A 219 -8.69 -16.92 -3.24
N ILE A 220 -8.28 -15.66 -3.11
CA ILE A 220 -7.72 -15.14 -1.86
C ILE A 220 -8.81 -14.97 -0.80
N ILE A 221 -9.97 -14.44 -1.17
CA ILE A 221 -11.13 -14.30 -0.28
C ILE A 221 -11.57 -15.68 0.22
N ASP A 222 -11.72 -16.65 -0.67
CA ASP A 222 -12.10 -18.02 -0.29
C ASP A 222 -11.06 -18.69 0.60
N SER A 223 -9.78 -18.44 0.37
CA SER A 223 -8.69 -18.93 1.22
C SER A 223 -8.78 -18.37 2.66
N PHE A 224 -9.09 -17.08 2.82
CA PHE A 224 -9.33 -16.49 4.14
C PHE A 224 -10.59 -17.06 4.79
N ARG A 225 -11.67 -17.22 4.03
CA ARG A 225 -12.92 -17.80 4.53
C ARG A 225 -12.76 -19.25 5.00
N ALA A 226 -11.99 -20.06 4.26
CA ALA A 226 -11.66 -21.42 4.63
C ALA A 226 -10.89 -21.51 5.98
N ARG A 227 -10.23 -20.41 6.37
CA ARG A 227 -9.55 -20.27 7.68
C ARG A 227 -10.44 -19.65 8.77
N GLY A 228 -11.73 -19.50 8.52
CA GLY A 228 -12.70 -18.99 9.50
C GLY A 228 -12.81 -17.46 9.56
N VAL A 229 -12.25 -16.74 8.60
CA VAL A 229 -12.44 -15.28 8.48
C VAL A 229 -13.84 -15.00 7.94
N SER A 230 -14.55 -13.99 8.51
CA SER A 230 -15.88 -13.61 8.01
C SER A 230 -15.81 -13.10 6.57
N PHE A 231 -16.93 -13.14 5.85
CA PHE A 231 -17.01 -12.72 4.46
C PHE A 231 -16.55 -11.26 4.27
N GLU A 232 -17.08 -10.35 5.08
CA GLU A 232 -16.74 -8.93 5.05
C GLU A 232 -15.26 -8.69 5.35
N ARG A 233 -14.73 -9.42 6.33
CA ARG A 233 -13.35 -9.29 6.74
C ARG A 233 -12.39 -9.87 5.71
N ALA A 234 -12.78 -10.94 5.03
CA ALA A 234 -11.99 -11.55 3.97
C ALA A 234 -11.81 -10.64 2.74
N HIS A 235 -12.77 -9.74 2.45
CA HIS A 235 -12.65 -8.73 1.39
C HIS A 235 -11.73 -7.55 1.79
N ASP A 236 -11.47 -7.35 3.09
CA ASP A 236 -10.63 -6.26 3.60
C ASP A 236 -9.18 -6.73 3.78
N TYR A 237 -8.57 -7.24 2.71
CA TYR A 237 -7.17 -7.62 2.69
C TYR A 237 -6.33 -6.72 1.78
N ASP A 238 -5.08 -6.55 2.16
CA ASP A 238 -4.05 -5.90 1.35
C ASP A 238 -3.10 -6.94 0.74
N VAL A 239 -2.60 -6.66 -0.46
CA VAL A 239 -1.46 -7.36 -1.02
C VAL A 239 -0.21 -6.67 -0.49
N LYS A 240 0.65 -7.42 0.18
CA LYS A 240 1.89 -6.91 0.77
C LYS A 240 3.09 -7.59 0.13
N GLY A 241 4.15 -6.82 -0.06
CA GLY A 241 5.34 -7.38 -0.69
C GLY A 241 5.06 -7.90 -2.10
N CYS A 242 5.57 -9.07 -2.41
CA CYS A 242 5.43 -9.66 -3.75
C CYS A 242 4.12 -10.42 -3.92
N TYR A 243 3.77 -11.28 -2.94
CA TYR A 243 2.62 -12.20 -3.01
C TYR A 243 1.98 -12.46 -1.65
N GLU A 244 2.32 -11.68 -0.64
CA GLU A 244 1.79 -11.85 0.70
C GLU A 244 0.42 -11.18 0.82
N PHE A 245 -0.51 -11.86 1.46
CA PHE A 245 -1.87 -11.36 1.69
C PHE A 245 -2.12 -11.27 3.18
N ALA A 246 -2.58 -10.11 3.64
CA ALA A 246 -2.85 -9.87 5.05
C ALA A 246 -4.15 -9.09 5.24
N LEU A 247 -4.91 -9.45 6.26
CA LEU A 247 -6.11 -8.72 6.63
C LEU A 247 -5.74 -7.32 7.15
N ARG A 248 -6.36 -6.30 6.56
CA ARG A 248 -6.09 -4.91 6.90
C ARG A 248 -6.32 -4.63 8.39
N ALA A 249 -5.41 -3.88 9.00
CA ALA A 249 -5.48 -3.45 10.40
C ALA A 249 -5.64 -4.59 11.44
N GLY A 250 -5.38 -5.84 11.08
CA GLY A 250 -5.55 -6.98 11.99
C GLY A 250 -4.42 -7.97 11.96
N GLU A 251 -3.57 -7.91 10.96
CA GLU A 251 -2.45 -8.83 10.80
C GLU A 251 -1.13 -8.10 10.63
N PHE A 252 -0.12 -8.73 11.16
CA PHE A 252 1.26 -8.32 11.03
C PHE A 252 1.99 -9.41 10.25
N SER A 253 2.50 -9.06 9.09
CA SER A 253 3.25 -10.00 8.25
C SER A 253 4.74 -9.74 8.40
N THR A 254 5.47 -10.74 8.90
CA THR A 254 6.91 -10.81 8.81
C THR A 254 7.25 -11.94 7.83
N ALA A 255 8.43 -11.93 7.20
CA ALA A 255 8.91 -13.02 6.36
C ALA A 255 9.43 -14.17 7.26
N PRO A 256 8.60 -15.11 7.68
CA PRO A 256 8.90 -15.89 8.87
C PRO A 256 9.64 -17.18 8.57
N ILE A 257 9.44 -17.80 7.40
CA ILE A 257 9.92 -19.17 7.18
C ILE A 257 10.25 -19.38 5.70
N TYR A 258 11.43 -19.93 5.44
CA TYR A 258 11.79 -20.52 4.16
C TYR A 258 11.70 -22.03 4.29
N ILE A 259 10.87 -22.65 3.45
CA ILE A 259 10.77 -24.11 3.34
C ILE A 259 11.58 -24.53 2.12
N ASN A 260 12.64 -25.28 2.35
CA ASN A 260 13.39 -25.90 1.27
C ASN A 260 12.65 -27.16 0.81
N LEU A 261 11.85 -27.03 -0.25
CA LEU A 261 11.07 -28.13 -0.81
C LEU A 261 11.92 -29.23 -1.43
N LEU A 262 13.19 -28.97 -1.74
CA LEU A 262 14.12 -30.00 -2.24
C LEU A 262 14.70 -30.85 -1.12
N ALA A 263 14.75 -30.36 0.11
CA ALA A 263 15.34 -31.11 1.21
C ALA A 263 14.65 -32.46 1.51
N PRO A 264 13.32 -32.60 1.51
CA PRO A 264 12.65 -33.89 1.62
C PRO A 264 12.98 -34.82 0.47
N ILE A 265 13.04 -34.30 -0.76
CA ILE A 265 13.37 -35.11 -1.97
C ILE A 265 14.83 -35.64 -1.86
N LEU A 266 15.77 -34.78 -1.50
CA LEU A 266 17.17 -35.16 -1.31
C LEU A 266 17.30 -36.23 -0.23
N ARG A 267 16.60 -36.09 0.91
CA ARG A 267 16.58 -37.11 1.96
C ARG A 267 15.99 -38.43 1.47
N ALA A 268 14.85 -38.38 0.76
CA ALA A 268 14.25 -39.57 0.21
C ALA A 268 15.21 -40.30 -0.78
N LEU A 269 15.94 -39.52 -1.58
CA LEU A 269 16.95 -40.08 -2.49
C LEU A 269 18.16 -40.68 -1.74
N ASP A 270 18.59 -40.05 -0.64
CA ASP A 270 19.68 -40.61 0.19
C ASP A 270 19.27 -41.88 0.92
N ASP A 271 17.98 -42.06 1.22
CA ASP A 271 17.42 -43.25 1.87
C ASP A 271 17.00 -44.32 0.87
N CYS A 272 17.08 -44.08 -0.45
CA CYS A 272 16.73 -45.05 -1.51
C CYS A 272 17.68 -46.23 -1.54
N SER A 273 17.10 -47.38 -1.80
CA SER A 273 17.81 -48.64 -2.10
C SER A 273 17.68 -49.01 -3.59
N ASP A 274 18.62 -49.81 -4.10
CA ASP A 274 18.53 -50.37 -5.42
C ASP A 274 17.26 -51.25 -5.54
N GLY A 275 16.28 -50.72 -6.29
CA GLY A 275 14.98 -51.41 -6.50
C GLY A 275 13.76 -50.60 -6.01
N ASP A 276 13.95 -49.50 -5.35
CA ASP A 276 12.85 -48.60 -4.99
C ASP A 276 12.30 -47.85 -6.24
N SER A 277 10.99 -47.71 -6.31
CA SER A 277 10.34 -46.95 -7.38
C SER A 277 10.05 -45.51 -6.91
N PHE A 278 9.81 -44.64 -7.87
CA PHE A 278 9.41 -43.25 -7.57
C PHE A 278 8.12 -43.16 -6.75
N GLU A 279 7.21 -44.16 -6.91
CA GLU A 279 5.97 -44.25 -6.15
C GLU A 279 6.16 -44.67 -4.69
N THR A 280 7.32 -45.23 -4.34
CA THR A 280 7.65 -45.68 -2.98
C THR A 280 8.49 -44.64 -2.19
N LEU A 281 8.95 -43.61 -2.88
CA LEU A 281 9.64 -42.46 -2.32
C LEU A 281 8.68 -41.41 -1.82
#